data_f6856ce4065dd8d1bbd7623dd5a69eca
#
_entry.id   f6856ce4065dd8d1bbd7623dd5a69eca
#
_cell.length_a   1.000
_cell.length_b   1.000
_cell.length_c   1.000
_cell.angle_alpha   90.00
_cell.angle_beta   90.00
_cell.angle_gamma   90.00
#
_symmetry.space_group_name_H-M   'P 1'
#
loop_
_entity.id
_entity.type
_entity.pdbx_description
1 polymer ?
#
loop_
_entity_poly.entity_id
_entity_poly.type
_entity_poly.pdbx_seq_one_letter_code
_entity_poly.pdbx_strand_id
1 'polypeptide(L)'
;MAELTESDVRDLAKKLVEDVPPDKVDQFEFRGAQFDRGLAYVQFPEGFGGLGLTSRKLQTVVDAELRGAGVPYHDLAINPIGIGMGAPVVLTYASDEQKERLLRPMFTGEEIWCQLFSEPGAGSDVAGLSSRAVLDGDEWIVNGQKVWTTLAHVSKWGMLVARTDPDQPKHKGMTYFLLDMESPGVEVRPLHQITGEAEFNEV
;
A
#
# COMPACT_ATOMS: atom_id res chain seq x y z
N MET A 1 -25.32 -2.13 -15.61
CA MET A 1 -25.26 -0.65 -15.67
C MET A 1 -24.52 -0.26 -16.95
N ALA A 2 -24.83 0.89 -17.58
CA ALA A 2 -24.03 1.37 -18.71
C ALA A 2 -22.61 1.67 -18.19
N GLU A 3 -21.59 1.26 -18.94
CA GLU A 3 -20.20 1.55 -18.60
C GLU A 3 -19.97 3.06 -18.71
N LEU A 4 -19.33 3.66 -17.68
CA LEU A 4 -19.04 5.09 -17.67
C LEU A 4 -18.09 5.43 -18.83
N THR A 5 -18.37 6.55 -19.50
CA THR A 5 -17.53 7.06 -20.59
C THR A 5 -16.40 7.94 -20.06
N GLU A 6 -15.45 8.31 -20.94
CA GLU A 6 -14.40 9.30 -20.60
C GLU A 6 -14.99 10.65 -20.16
N SER A 7 -16.12 11.07 -20.77
CA SER A 7 -16.81 12.31 -20.39
C SER A 7 -17.36 12.21 -18.97
N ASP A 8 -18.02 11.10 -18.64
CA ASP A 8 -18.60 10.91 -17.31
C ASP A 8 -17.53 10.93 -16.21
N VAL A 9 -16.40 10.24 -16.43
CA VAL A 9 -15.29 10.20 -15.49
C VAL A 9 -14.62 11.58 -15.36
N ARG A 10 -14.50 12.32 -16.46
CA ARG A 10 -14.00 13.70 -16.46
C ARG A 10 -14.89 14.61 -15.63
N ASP A 11 -16.19 14.50 -15.79
CA ASP A 11 -17.15 15.34 -15.07
C ASP A 11 -17.14 15.01 -13.56
N LEU A 12 -16.96 13.73 -13.18
CA LEU A 12 -16.74 13.34 -11.80
C LEU A 12 -15.47 13.95 -11.20
N ALA A 13 -14.36 13.94 -11.95
CA ALA A 13 -13.10 14.53 -11.50
C ALA A 13 -13.19 16.06 -11.35
N LYS A 14 -13.85 16.76 -12.30
CA LYS A 14 -14.10 18.19 -12.19
C LYS A 14 -14.95 18.52 -10.97
N LYS A 15 -16.01 17.73 -10.76
CA LYS A 15 -16.88 17.92 -9.61
C LYS A 15 -16.14 17.73 -8.29
N LEU A 16 -15.21 16.78 -8.20
CA LEU A 16 -14.36 16.65 -7.02
C LEU A 16 -13.58 17.95 -6.75
N VAL A 17 -12.94 18.53 -7.77
CA VAL A 17 -12.16 19.76 -7.65
C VAL A 17 -13.04 20.97 -7.29
N GLU A 18 -14.24 21.05 -7.84
CA GLU A 18 -15.21 22.12 -7.53
C GLU A 18 -15.70 22.06 -6.08
N ASP A 19 -16.06 20.85 -5.62
CA ASP A 19 -16.61 20.64 -4.28
C ASP A 19 -15.53 20.69 -3.18
N VAL A 20 -14.31 20.26 -3.50
CA VAL A 20 -13.16 20.20 -2.59
C VAL A 20 -11.95 20.85 -3.29
N PRO A 21 -11.86 22.18 -3.33
CA PRO A 21 -10.77 22.86 -4.01
C PRO A 21 -9.40 22.51 -3.38
N PRO A 22 -8.43 22.02 -4.17
CA PRO A 22 -7.16 21.51 -3.64
C PRO A 22 -6.24 22.58 -3.02
N ASP A 23 -6.51 23.86 -3.31
CA ASP A 23 -5.82 25.01 -2.72
C ASP A 23 -6.41 25.45 -1.36
N LYS A 24 -7.53 24.87 -0.92
CA LYS A 24 -8.24 25.22 0.31
C LYS A 24 -8.25 24.14 1.38
N VAL A 25 -7.80 22.95 1.05
CA VAL A 25 -7.77 21.80 1.95
C VAL A 25 -6.36 21.20 1.97
N ASP A 26 -6.05 20.43 3.00
CA ASP A 26 -4.79 19.68 3.00
C ASP A 26 -4.85 18.44 2.08
N GLN A 27 -3.69 17.85 1.84
CA GLN A 27 -3.57 16.72 0.92
C GLN A 27 -4.35 15.48 1.41
N PHE A 28 -4.47 15.26 2.71
CA PHE A 28 -5.17 14.10 3.26
C PHE A 28 -6.67 14.23 3.07
N GLU A 29 -7.20 15.42 3.28
CA GLU A 29 -8.62 15.75 3.06
C GLU A 29 -8.98 15.60 1.58
N PHE A 30 -8.17 16.18 0.67
CA PHE A 30 -8.42 16.06 -0.76
C PHE A 30 -8.37 14.61 -1.23
N ARG A 31 -7.33 13.87 -0.83
CA ARG A 31 -7.17 12.45 -1.21
C ARG A 31 -8.24 11.57 -0.59
N GLY A 32 -8.68 11.87 0.63
CA GLY A 32 -9.83 11.23 1.23
C GLY A 32 -11.10 11.41 0.40
N ALA A 33 -11.39 12.64 -0.01
CA ALA A 33 -12.54 12.94 -0.88
C ALA A 33 -12.42 12.28 -2.27
N GLN A 34 -11.22 12.18 -2.82
CA GLN A 34 -10.95 11.46 -4.06
C GLN A 34 -11.24 9.96 -3.91
N PHE A 35 -10.78 9.35 -2.82
CA PHE A 35 -11.03 7.93 -2.50
C PHE A 35 -12.52 7.67 -2.32
N ASP A 36 -13.19 8.47 -1.50
CA ASP A 36 -14.60 8.31 -1.15
C ASP A 36 -15.54 8.44 -2.36
N ARG A 37 -15.08 9.12 -3.43
CA ARG A 37 -15.78 9.24 -4.72
C ARG A 37 -15.39 8.19 -5.75
N GLY A 38 -14.56 7.24 -5.39
CA GLY A 38 -14.11 6.16 -6.28
C GLY A 38 -13.11 6.59 -7.35
N LEU A 39 -12.46 7.77 -7.18
CA LEU A 39 -11.52 8.34 -8.14
C LEU A 39 -10.06 8.09 -7.78
N ALA A 40 -9.80 7.29 -6.74
CA ALA A 40 -8.44 6.88 -6.37
C ALA A 40 -7.85 5.94 -7.43
N TYR A 41 -8.59 4.88 -7.74
CA TYR A 41 -8.31 3.92 -8.80
C TYR A 41 -9.62 3.44 -9.40
N VAL A 42 -10.03 3.97 -10.53
CA VAL A 42 -11.35 3.73 -11.15
C VAL A 42 -11.67 2.24 -11.39
N GLN A 43 -10.65 1.38 -11.47
CA GLN A 43 -10.80 -0.07 -11.61
C GLN A 43 -11.02 -0.82 -10.29
N PHE A 44 -10.80 -0.18 -9.14
CA PHE A 44 -11.09 -0.80 -7.86
C PHE A 44 -12.60 -0.92 -7.67
N PRO A 45 -13.06 -1.87 -6.84
CA PRO A 45 -14.49 -2.00 -6.57
C PRO A 45 -15.09 -0.72 -5.96
N GLU A 46 -16.38 -0.51 -6.22
CA GLU A 46 -17.14 0.55 -5.56
C GLU A 46 -17.05 0.38 -4.02
N GLY A 47 -16.91 1.49 -3.31
CA GLY A 47 -16.72 1.53 -1.87
C GLY A 47 -15.27 1.34 -1.40
N PHE A 48 -14.37 0.90 -2.30
CA PHE A 48 -12.96 0.67 -1.99
C PHE A 48 -12.02 1.60 -2.80
N GLY A 49 -12.47 2.81 -3.07
CA GLY A 49 -11.69 3.83 -3.77
C GLY A 49 -11.78 3.78 -5.28
N GLY A 50 -12.67 2.97 -5.83
CA GLY A 50 -12.90 2.82 -7.26
C GLY A 50 -14.36 2.89 -7.69
N LEU A 51 -14.58 2.77 -8.99
CA LEU A 51 -15.88 2.78 -9.68
C LEU A 51 -16.21 1.42 -10.32
N GLY A 52 -15.43 0.38 -10.06
CA GLY A 52 -15.58 -0.95 -10.64
C GLY A 52 -15.38 -1.01 -12.16
N LEU A 53 -14.67 -0.04 -12.75
CA LEU A 53 -14.51 0.04 -14.20
C LEU A 53 -13.44 -0.94 -14.70
N THR A 54 -13.68 -1.53 -15.86
CA THR A 54 -12.73 -2.48 -16.47
C THR A 54 -11.55 -1.80 -17.15
N SER A 55 -11.75 -0.58 -17.65
CA SER A 55 -10.73 0.16 -18.39
C SER A 55 -9.83 1.00 -17.48
N ARG A 56 -8.58 0.57 -17.30
CA ARG A 56 -7.55 1.35 -16.61
C ARG A 56 -7.21 2.67 -17.31
N LYS A 57 -7.54 2.81 -18.59
CA LYS A 57 -7.30 4.06 -19.35
C LYS A 57 -8.12 5.23 -18.79
N LEU A 58 -9.28 4.94 -18.18
CA LEU A 58 -10.09 5.98 -17.57
C LEU A 58 -9.43 6.63 -16.34
N GLN A 59 -8.48 5.97 -15.70
CA GLN A 59 -7.68 6.60 -14.65
C GLN A 59 -6.86 7.77 -15.19
N THR A 60 -6.32 7.67 -16.42
CA THR A 60 -5.54 8.77 -17.00
C THR A 60 -6.38 10.02 -17.24
N VAL A 61 -7.71 9.88 -17.39
CA VAL A 61 -8.64 11.00 -17.49
C VAL A 61 -8.75 11.74 -16.15
N VAL A 62 -8.95 10.98 -15.05
CA VAL A 62 -8.96 11.52 -13.69
C VAL A 62 -7.64 12.26 -13.41
N ASP A 63 -6.51 11.58 -13.63
CA ASP A 63 -5.18 12.11 -13.36
C ASP A 63 -4.89 13.40 -14.15
N ALA A 64 -5.37 13.50 -15.39
CA ALA A 64 -5.21 14.68 -16.22
C ALA A 64 -6.02 15.88 -15.69
N GLU A 65 -7.26 15.66 -15.27
CA GLU A 65 -8.11 16.73 -14.70
C GLU A 65 -7.56 17.21 -13.36
N LEU A 66 -7.17 16.30 -12.47
CA LEU A 66 -6.61 16.67 -11.16
C LEU A 66 -5.29 17.43 -11.32
N ARG A 67 -4.42 16.99 -12.24
CA ARG A 67 -3.18 17.70 -12.55
C ARG A 67 -3.44 19.09 -13.13
N GLY A 68 -4.43 19.23 -14.02
CA GLY A 68 -4.86 20.51 -14.58
C GLY A 68 -5.37 21.47 -13.51
N ALA A 69 -5.92 20.95 -12.42
CA ALA A 69 -6.38 21.70 -11.25
C ALA A 69 -5.26 22.00 -10.23
N GLY A 70 -4.02 21.64 -10.52
CA GLY A 70 -2.87 21.88 -9.63
C GLY A 70 -2.73 20.89 -8.48
N VAL A 71 -3.48 19.79 -8.50
CA VAL A 71 -3.27 18.69 -7.52
C VAL A 71 -1.89 18.09 -7.74
N PRO A 72 -1.03 18.02 -6.72
CA PRO A 72 0.27 17.36 -6.84
C PRO A 72 0.07 15.89 -7.22
N TYR A 73 0.55 15.55 -8.42
CA TYR A 73 0.49 14.17 -8.87
C TYR A 73 1.65 13.42 -8.24
N HIS A 74 1.36 12.49 -7.35
CA HIS A 74 2.35 11.48 -6.92
C HIS A 74 1.79 10.52 -5.85
N ASP A 75 0.78 9.74 -6.21
CA ASP A 75 0.31 8.65 -5.34
C ASP A 75 1.48 7.72 -4.97
N LEU A 76 2.31 7.38 -5.97
CA LEU A 76 3.49 6.54 -5.76
C LEU A 76 4.61 7.23 -4.97
N ALA A 77 4.68 8.57 -4.92
CA ALA A 77 5.68 9.26 -4.10
C ALA A 77 5.30 9.28 -2.61
N ILE A 78 4.00 9.23 -2.31
CA ILE A 78 3.51 9.27 -0.93
C ILE A 78 3.61 7.90 -0.27
N ASN A 79 3.13 6.85 -0.93
CA ASN A 79 3.06 5.49 -0.38
C ASN A 79 3.29 4.44 -1.47
N PRO A 80 4.49 4.40 -2.07
CA PRO A 80 4.75 3.58 -3.26
C PRO A 80 4.53 2.09 -3.00
N ILE A 81 4.92 1.61 -1.83
CA ILE A 81 4.80 0.21 -1.46
C ILE A 81 3.33 -0.14 -1.14
N GLY A 82 2.67 0.67 -0.33
CA GLY A 82 1.26 0.47 0.01
C GLY A 82 0.38 0.44 -1.24
N ILE A 83 0.45 1.50 -2.04
CA ILE A 83 -0.38 1.67 -3.22
C ILE A 83 -0.02 0.67 -4.33
N GLY A 84 1.29 0.50 -4.61
CA GLY A 84 1.75 -0.33 -5.73
C GLY A 84 1.70 -1.82 -5.46
N MET A 85 1.82 -2.25 -4.22
CA MET A 85 1.93 -3.67 -3.83
C MET A 85 0.88 -4.06 -2.78
N GLY A 86 0.70 -3.27 -1.72
CA GLY A 86 -0.23 -3.57 -0.62
C GLY A 86 -1.69 -3.57 -1.08
N ALA A 87 -2.14 -2.53 -1.78
CA ALA A 87 -3.52 -2.39 -2.21
C ALA A 87 -4.01 -3.56 -3.07
N PRO A 88 -3.27 -4.05 -4.10
CA PRO A 88 -3.67 -5.24 -4.85
C PRO A 88 -3.81 -6.50 -4.00
N VAL A 89 -2.94 -6.69 -3.00
CA VAL A 89 -3.01 -7.83 -2.09
C VAL A 89 -4.23 -7.73 -1.19
N VAL A 90 -4.45 -6.56 -0.57
CA VAL A 90 -5.61 -6.30 0.28
C VAL A 90 -6.91 -6.50 -0.50
N LEU A 91 -7.02 -5.95 -1.71
CA LEU A 91 -8.21 -6.13 -2.56
C LEU A 91 -8.50 -7.59 -2.88
N THR A 92 -7.45 -8.41 -3.07
CA THR A 92 -7.59 -9.79 -3.52
C THR A 92 -7.89 -10.76 -2.37
N TYR A 93 -7.25 -10.55 -1.21
CA TYR A 93 -7.19 -11.56 -0.16
C TYR A 93 -7.80 -11.13 1.19
N ALA A 94 -7.97 -9.83 1.42
CA ALA A 94 -8.50 -9.34 2.68
C ALA A 94 -10.04 -9.46 2.75
N SER A 95 -10.58 -9.52 3.98
CA SER A 95 -12.01 -9.38 4.21
C SER A 95 -12.48 -7.95 3.86
N ASP A 96 -13.78 -7.76 3.68
CA ASP A 96 -14.31 -6.43 3.36
C ASP A 96 -14.07 -5.45 4.52
N GLU A 97 -14.15 -5.90 5.77
CA GLU A 97 -13.80 -5.11 6.96
C GLU A 97 -12.33 -4.66 6.94
N GLN A 98 -11.42 -5.54 6.54
CA GLN A 98 -10.00 -5.20 6.39
C GLN A 98 -9.78 -4.21 5.22
N LYS A 99 -10.49 -4.38 4.11
CA LYS A 99 -10.42 -3.44 2.98
C LYS A 99 -10.88 -2.05 3.37
N GLU A 100 -12.01 -1.93 4.06
CA GLU A 100 -12.54 -0.68 4.60
C GLU A 100 -11.54 0.00 5.54
N ARG A 101 -10.93 -0.78 6.43
CA ARG A 101 -9.95 -0.26 7.40
C ARG A 101 -8.62 0.18 6.78
N LEU A 102 -8.14 -0.52 5.75
CA LEU A 102 -6.76 -0.37 5.28
C LEU A 102 -6.61 0.47 4.02
N LEU A 103 -7.55 0.40 3.06
CA LEU A 103 -7.33 0.98 1.73
C LEU A 103 -7.37 2.51 1.74
N ARG A 104 -8.28 3.11 2.49
CA ARG A 104 -8.40 4.57 2.53
C ARG A 104 -7.18 5.24 3.14
N PRO A 105 -6.73 4.90 4.37
CA PRO A 105 -5.53 5.51 4.95
C PRO A 105 -4.25 5.16 4.19
N MET A 106 -4.19 4.02 3.50
CA MET A 106 -3.11 3.67 2.59
C MET A 106 -3.06 4.63 1.39
N PHE A 107 -4.21 4.93 0.78
CA PHE A 107 -4.30 5.83 -0.38
C PHE A 107 -4.03 7.28 0.02
N THR A 108 -4.59 7.76 1.11
CA THR A 108 -4.37 9.13 1.58
C THR A 108 -2.92 9.38 1.98
N GLY A 109 -2.20 8.35 2.41
CA GLY A 109 -0.84 8.44 2.95
C GLY A 109 -0.82 8.66 4.46
N GLU A 110 -1.95 8.56 5.14
CA GLU A 110 -2.03 8.58 6.61
C GLU A 110 -1.33 7.36 7.22
N GLU A 111 -1.35 6.22 6.53
CA GLU A 111 -0.66 5.00 6.93
C GLU A 111 0.28 4.53 5.82
N ILE A 112 1.56 4.76 6.00
CA ILE A 112 2.61 4.32 5.07
C ILE A 112 2.89 2.84 5.26
N TRP A 113 3.24 2.18 4.17
CA TRP A 113 3.53 0.74 4.14
C TRP A 113 4.95 0.46 3.67
N CYS A 114 5.56 -0.60 4.21
CA CYS A 114 6.85 -1.10 3.76
C CYS A 114 6.79 -2.59 3.40
N GLN A 115 7.85 -3.05 2.72
CA GLN A 115 7.96 -4.43 2.26
C GLN A 115 9.07 -5.16 3.03
N LEU A 116 8.70 -6.16 3.83
CA LEU A 116 9.58 -6.97 4.67
C LEU A 116 9.82 -8.35 4.02
N PHE A 117 10.51 -8.38 2.87
CA PHE A 117 10.76 -9.61 2.10
C PHE A 117 12.22 -10.03 2.19
N SER A 118 13.13 -9.18 1.72
CA SER A 118 14.56 -9.49 1.62
C SER A 118 15.20 -9.69 2.99
N GLU A 119 16.14 -10.61 3.05
CA GLU A 119 17.00 -10.89 4.22
C GLU A 119 18.48 -10.81 3.83
N PRO A 120 19.41 -10.72 4.79
CA PRO A 120 20.85 -10.72 4.47
C PRO A 120 21.28 -11.90 3.60
N GLY A 121 20.63 -13.08 3.77
CA GLY A 121 20.89 -14.30 3.00
C GLY A 121 19.90 -14.60 1.87
N ALA A 122 18.86 -13.76 1.67
CA ALA A 122 17.79 -14.04 0.72
C ALA A 122 17.29 -12.76 0.03
N GLY A 123 17.78 -12.49 -1.16
CA GLY A 123 17.34 -11.36 -2.01
C GLY A 123 16.45 -11.82 -3.15
N SER A 124 17.01 -12.02 -4.35
CA SER A 124 16.25 -12.47 -5.53
C SER A 124 15.62 -13.87 -5.31
N ASP A 125 16.25 -14.73 -4.54
CA ASP A 125 15.66 -15.98 -4.06
C ASP A 125 14.93 -15.72 -2.72
N VAL A 126 13.82 -15.01 -2.76
CA VAL A 126 12.98 -14.74 -1.58
C VAL A 126 12.55 -16.02 -0.87
N ALA A 127 12.32 -17.11 -1.59
CA ALA A 127 11.95 -18.38 -1.00
C ALA A 127 13.05 -19.02 -0.13
N GLY A 128 14.28 -18.51 -0.22
CA GLY A 128 15.41 -18.86 0.66
C GLY A 128 15.37 -18.17 2.01
N LEU A 129 14.33 -17.41 2.33
CA LEU A 129 14.19 -16.67 3.60
C LEU A 129 14.26 -17.61 4.82
N SER A 130 14.81 -17.08 5.92
CA SER A 130 15.01 -17.76 7.20
C SER A 130 14.13 -17.25 8.33
N SER A 131 13.53 -16.06 8.20
CA SER A 131 12.55 -15.55 9.17
C SER A 131 11.42 -16.54 9.37
N ARG A 132 11.06 -16.80 10.62
CA ARG A 132 10.06 -17.81 11.01
C ARG A 132 8.89 -17.14 11.72
N ALA A 133 7.71 -17.71 11.49
CA ALA A 133 6.51 -17.39 12.25
C ALA A 133 5.95 -18.70 12.80
N VAL A 134 5.75 -18.75 14.12
CA VAL A 134 5.20 -19.91 14.84
C VAL A 134 3.92 -19.48 15.53
N LEU A 135 2.85 -20.23 15.32
CA LEU A 135 1.58 -19.98 16.01
C LEU A 135 1.68 -20.46 17.46
N ASP A 136 1.42 -19.57 18.40
CA ASP A 136 1.35 -19.86 19.84
C ASP A 136 -0.01 -19.35 20.37
N GLY A 137 -0.93 -20.27 20.58
CA GLY A 137 -2.33 -19.92 20.87
C GLY A 137 -2.98 -19.21 19.69
N ASP A 138 -3.40 -17.96 19.90
CA ASP A 138 -4.05 -17.12 18.90
C ASP A 138 -3.09 -16.08 18.29
N GLU A 139 -1.80 -16.14 18.64
CA GLU A 139 -0.81 -15.16 18.22
C GLU A 139 0.31 -15.80 17.38
N TRP A 140 0.84 -15.05 16.43
CA TRP A 140 2.03 -15.47 15.68
C TRP A 140 3.29 -14.84 16.28
N ILE A 141 4.20 -15.70 16.74
CA ILE A 141 5.52 -15.28 17.20
C ILE A 141 6.48 -15.29 16.01
N VAL A 142 6.93 -14.10 15.63
CA VAL A 142 7.82 -13.91 14.48
C VAL A 142 9.23 -13.61 14.95
N ASN A 143 10.22 -14.32 14.38
CA ASN A 143 11.63 -14.07 14.59
C ASN A 143 12.36 -14.06 13.25
N GLY A 144 13.13 -13.00 13.01
CA GLY A 144 13.90 -12.86 11.79
C GLY A 144 14.51 -11.48 11.64
N GLN A 145 15.13 -11.26 10.49
CA GLN A 145 15.77 -10.01 10.12
C GLN A 145 15.47 -9.73 8.65
N LYS A 146 14.95 -8.54 8.39
CA LYS A 146 14.69 -8.04 7.03
C LYS A 146 15.65 -6.90 6.70
N VAL A 147 15.98 -6.75 5.44
CA VAL A 147 16.96 -5.76 4.98
C VAL A 147 16.51 -5.10 3.68
N TRP A 148 17.03 -3.92 3.42
CA TRP A 148 16.69 -3.07 2.26
C TRP A 148 15.23 -2.63 2.25
N THR A 149 14.65 -2.46 3.44
CA THR A 149 13.25 -2.09 3.60
C THR A 149 13.06 -0.59 3.42
N THR A 150 12.48 -0.21 2.29
CA THR A 150 12.17 1.19 1.97
C THR A 150 11.11 1.72 2.92
N LEU A 151 11.33 2.92 3.48
CA LEU A 151 10.39 3.65 4.34
C LEU A 151 9.98 2.94 5.64
N ALA A 152 10.67 1.89 6.10
CA ALA A 152 10.28 1.18 7.32
C ALA A 152 10.20 2.10 8.54
N HIS A 153 11.06 3.13 8.62
CA HIS A 153 11.13 4.09 9.73
C HIS A 153 9.92 5.03 9.86
N VAL A 154 9.07 5.09 8.84
CA VAL A 154 7.82 5.89 8.84
C VAL A 154 6.58 5.04 8.56
N SER A 155 6.76 3.73 8.39
CA SER A 155 5.66 2.83 8.03
C SER A 155 4.84 2.43 9.24
N LYS A 156 3.52 2.44 9.08
CA LYS A 156 2.57 1.84 10.02
C LYS A 156 2.43 0.34 9.78
N TRP A 157 2.46 -0.09 8.52
CA TRP A 157 2.26 -1.48 8.13
C TRP A 157 3.44 -2.06 7.37
N GLY A 158 3.84 -3.27 7.74
CA GLY A 158 4.82 -4.09 7.03
C GLY A 158 4.16 -5.27 6.31
N MET A 159 4.44 -5.41 5.02
CA MET A 159 4.12 -6.62 4.27
C MET A 159 5.18 -7.67 4.55
N LEU A 160 4.96 -8.52 5.53
CA LEU A 160 5.94 -9.49 5.99
C LEU A 160 5.71 -10.86 5.34
N VAL A 161 6.78 -11.45 4.79
CA VAL A 161 6.82 -12.86 4.40
C VAL A 161 7.73 -13.61 5.35
N ALA A 162 7.20 -14.65 5.99
CA ALA A 162 7.94 -15.50 6.92
C ALA A 162 7.60 -16.98 6.69
N ARG A 163 8.48 -17.87 7.13
CA ARG A 163 8.32 -19.32 7.05
C ARG A 163 7.45 -19.80 8.20
N THR A 164 6.30 -20.38 7.85
CA THR A 164 5.35 -20.97 8.80
C THR A 164 5.42 -22.50 8.83
N ASP A 165 5.87 -23.13 7.74
CA ASP A 165 6.03 -24.57 7.66
C ASP A 165 7.41 -24.91 7.05
N PRO A 166 8.40 -25.30 7.90
CA PRO A 166 9.75 -25.62 7.45
C PRO A 166 9.85 -26.98 6.73
N ASP A 167 8.85 -27.85 6.86
CA ASP A 167 8.86 -29.19 6.29
C ASP A 167 8.35 -29.20 4.83
N GLN A 168 7.72 -28.11 4.39
CA GLN A 168 7.30 -27.93 3.02
C GLN A 168 8.46 -27.51 2.10
N PRO A 169 8.37 -27.83 0.80
CA PRO A 169 9.27 -27.23 -0.18
C PRO A 169 9.35 -25.72 -0.04
N LYS A 170 10.53 -25.14 -0.24
CA LYS A 170 10.82 -23.73 0.10
C LYS A 170 9.80 -22.70 -0.42
N HIS A 171 9.17 -22.98 -1.55
CA HIS A 171 8.15 -22.08 -2.15
C HIS A 171 6.74 -22.27 -1.58
N LYS A 172 6.49 -23.25 -0.71
CA LYS A 172 5.16 -23.58 -0.19
C LYS A 172 5.00 -23.34 1.32
N GLY A 173 6.11 -23.28 2.05
CA GLY A 173 6.10 -23.16 3.51
C GLY A 173 6.13 -21.71 4.01
N MET A 174 5.66 -20.75 3.23
CA MET A 174 5.69 -19.33 3.55
C MET A 174 4.28 -18.76 3.67
N THR A 175 4.13 -17.81 4.58
CA THR A 175 2.89 -17.05 4.78
C THR A 175 3.18 -15.56 4.72
N TYR A 176 2.24 -14.82 4.16
CA TYR A 176 2.24 -13.37 4.14
C TYR A 176 1.44 -12.84 5.33
N PHE A 177 1.99 -11.86 6.03
CA PHE A 177 1.38 -11.21 7.18
C PHE A 177 1.30 -9.71 6.97
N LEU A 178 0.27 -9.10 7.50
CA LEU A 178 0.22 -7.66 7.76
C LEU A 178 0.77 -7.42 9.16
N LEU A 179 1.97 -6.86 9.25
CA LEU A 179 2.64 -6.55 10.50
C LEU A 179 2.39 -5.09 10.86
N ASP A 180 1.85 -4.84 12.05
CA ASP A 180 1.87 -3.51 12.64
C ASP A 180 3.33 -3.20 13.06
N MET A 181 3.93 -2.19 12.43
CA MET A 181 5.34 -1.82 12.66
C MET A 181 5.58 -1.24 14.05
N GLU A 182 4.52 -0.88 14.79
CA GLU A 182 4.59 -0.44 16.18
C GLU A 182 4.45 -1.58 17.19
N SER A 183 4.31 -2.83 16.70
CA SER A 183 4.22 -4.01 17.58
C SER A 183 5.45 -4.17 18.46
N PRO A 184 5.29 -4.61 19.72
CA PRO A 184 6.42 -4.91 20.58
C PRO A 184 7.39 -5.90 19.93
N GLY A 185 8.69 -5.58 19.98
CA GLY A 185 9.76 -6.41 19.40
C GLY A 185 10.12 -6.07 17.95
N VAL A 186 9.42 -5.16 17.30
CA VAL A 186 9.83 -4.61 16.01
C VAL A 186 10.89 -3.53 16.25
N GLU A 187 12.06 -3.71 15.66
CA GLU A 187 13.16 -2.75 15.73
C GLU A 187 13.56 -2.32 14.32
N VAL A 188 13.53 -1.02 14.04
CA VAL A 188 13.90 -0.46 12.74
C VAL A 188 15.24 0.26 12.86
N ARG A 189 16.21 -0.14 12.02
CA ARG A 189 17.58 0.42 11.99
C ARG A 189 17.85 1.03 10.61
N PRO A 190 18.08 2.35 10.52
CA PRO A 190 18.41 2.99 9.26
C PRO A 190 19.73 2.46 8.68
N LEU A 191 19.75 2.22 7.37
CA LEU A 191 20.96 1.88 6.61
C LEU A 191 21.48 3.15 5.92
N HIS A 192 22.57 3.71 6.45
CA HIS A 192 23.20 4.89 5.85
C HIS A 192 23.86 4.55 4.52
N GLN A 193 23.37 5.19 3.47
CA GLN A 193 23.89 5.07 2.11
C GLN A 193 25.12 5.97 1.91
N ILE A 194 25.87 5.73 0.83
CA ILE A 194 27.02 6.56 0.47
C ILE A 194 26.63 8.03 0.18
N THR A 195 25.37 8.28 -0.15
CA THR A 195 24.78 9.62 -0.33
C THR A 195 24.58 10.37 0.99
N GLY A 196 24.66 9.69 2.14
CA GLY A 196 24.33 10.21 3.46
C GLY A 196 22.86 10.06 3.86
N GLU A 197 22.01 9.61 2.96
CA GLU A 197 20.60 9.34 3.20
C GLU A 197 20.40 7.94 3.84
N ALA A 198 19.21 7.69 4.41
CA ALA A 198 18.85 6.43 5.02
C ALA A 198 17.41 6.04 4.65
N GLU A 199 17.14 5.94 3.34
CA GLU A 199 15.83 5.53 2.83
C GLU A 199 15.54 4.05 3.08
N PHE A 200 16.60 3.22 3.10
CA PHE A 200 16.50 1.80 3.38
C PHE A 200 16.77 1.52 4.86
N ASN A 201 16.13 0.48 5.34
CA ASN A 201 16.23 0.07 6.73
C ASN A 201 16.46 -1.43 6.84
N GLU A 202 17.03 -1.82 7.97
CA GLU A 202 17.02 -3.15 8.53
C GLU A 202 15.89 -3.23 9.57
N VAL A 203 15.15 -4.31 9.60
CA VAL A 203 14.03 -4.53 10.53
C VAL A 203 14.17 -5.88 11.20
#